data_ceb6cda027a9fe7cc0a985a57a5b2a4e
#
_entry.id   ceb6cda027a9fe7cc0a985a57a5b2a4e
#
_cell.length_a   1.000
_cell.length_b   1.000
_cell.length_c   1.000
_cell.angle_alpha   90.00
_cell.angle_beta   90.00
_cell.angle_gamma   90.00
#
_symmetry.space_group_name_H-M   'P 1'
#
loop_
_entity.id
_entity.type
_entity.pdbx_description
1 polymer ?
#
loop_
_entity_poly.entity_id
_entity_poly.type
_entity_poly.pdbx_seq_one_letter_code
_entity_poly.pdbx_strand_id
1 'polypeptide(L)'
;MGFNRSALMAGTFAAVLVGATAALAAPASAAANTTPQKVCGSAYKTVNSAPIGSLGTVYLTYNSSNGKNCVTTIRNSPGTAVEMSAWVYVSDTGLGDDDYGQYTSYAGPTYVYGKGHCVDWGGQIKNVYTQVSGSNCGAFKEQRVTFTR
;
A
#
# COMPACT_ATOMS: atom_id res chain seq x y z
N MET A 1 -75.82 -50.01 19.26
CA MET A 1 -74.79 -50.85 18.73
C MET A 1 -74.35 -50.28 17.40
N GLY A 2 -73.29 -49.55 17.34
CA GLY A 2 -72.76 -48.93 16.13
C GLY A 2 -71.35 -48.62 16.30
N PHE A 3 -70.45 -49.41 15.68
CA PHE A 3 -69.02 -49.21 15.69
C PHE A 3 -68.68 -48.24 14.57
N ASN A 4 -68.12 -47.10 14.96
CA ASN A 4 -67.59 -46.14 14.02
C ASN A 4 -66.10 -46.27 13.96
N ARG A 5 -65.57 -46.72 12.83
CA ARG A 5 -64.13 -46.81 12.58
C ARG A 5 -63.64 -45.52 11.96
N SER A 6 -62.94 -44.72 12.73
CA SER A 6 -62.21 -43.56 12.21
C SER A 6 -60.89 -43.99 11.64
N ALA A 7 -60.70 -43.79 10.36
CA ALA A 7 -59.40 -44.01 9.68
C ALA A 7 -58.46 -42.83 9.97
N LEU A 8 -57.32 -43.14 10.55
CA LEU A 8 -56.19 -42.20 10.71
C LEU A 8 -55.43 -42.13 9.38
N MET A 9 -55.46 -40.99 8.74
CA MET A 9 -54.53 -40.67 7.64
C MET A 9 -53.24 -40.10 8.23
N ALA A 10 -52.17 -40.85 8.09
CA ALA A 10 -50.85 -40.39 8.39
C ALA A 10 -50.33 -39.51 7.23
N GLY A 11 -50.31 -38.21 7.44
CA GLY A 11 -49.65 -37.26 6.52
C GLY A 11 -48.17 -37.21 6.79
N THR A 12 -47.35 -37.72 5.89
CA THR A 12 -45.91 -37.54 5.89
C THR A 12 -45.54 -36.14 5.44
N PHE A 13 -45.15 -35.28 6.38
CA PHE A 13 -44.53 -33.99 6.05
C PHE A 13 -43.06 -34.23 5.69
N ALA A 14 -42.72 -34.11 4.42
CA ALA A 14 -41.35 -34.03 3.97
C ALA A 14 -40.81 -32.62 4.32
N ALA A 15 -39.97 -32.53 5.33
CA ALA A 15 -39.26 -31.31 5.65
C ALA A 15 -38.11 -31.10 4.62
N VAL A 16 -38.29 -30.16 3.70
CA VAL A 16 -37.24 -29.68 2.80
C VAL A 16 -36.32 -28.78 3.62
N LEU A 17 -35.15 -29.31 4.03
CA LEU A 17 -34.07 -28.50 4.60
C LEU A 17 -33.41 -27.71 3.47
N VAL A 18 -33.84 -26.47 3.28
CA VAL A 18 -33.10 -25.49 2.46
C VAL A 18 -31.87 -25.10 3.23
N GLY A 19 -30.75 -25.75 2.89
CA GLY A 19 -29.45 -25.38 3.41
C GLY A 19 -29.06 -24.00 2.90
N ALA A 20 -29.23 -22.97 3.73
CA ALA A 20 -28.64 -21.66 3.47
C ALA A 20 -27.10 -21.76 3.60
N THR A 21 -26.41 -21.87 2.47
CA THR A 21 -24.97 -21.68 2.43
C THR A 21 -24.69 -20.20 2.65
N ALA A 22 -24.41 -19.83 3.90
CA ALA A 22 -23.85 -18.53 4.20
C ALA A 22 -22.46 -18.46 3.52
N ALA A 23 -22.41 -17.82 2.35
CA ALA A 23 -21.15 -17.42 1.76
C ALA A 23 -20.51 -16.44 2.76
N LEU A 24 -19.47 -16.88 3.45
CA LEU A 24 -18.60 -16.01 4.21
C LEU A 24 -17.92 -15.10 3.20
N ALA A 25 -18.49 -13.91 2.97
CA ALA A 25 -17.82 -12.86 2.26
C ALA A 25 -16.55 -12.57 3.07
N ALA A 26 -15.39 -12.96 2.51
CA ALA A 26 -14.11 -12.51 3.04
C ALA A 26 -14.20 -10.98 3.19
N PRO A 27 -13.77 -10.40 4.33
CA PRO A 27 -13.74 -8.95 4.45
C PRO A 27 -12.96 -8.44 3.25
N ALA A 28 -13.58 -7.61 2.42
CA ALA A 28 -12.88 -6.87 1.39
C ALA A 28 -11.77 -6.14 2.15
N SER A 29 -10.52 -6.57 1.93
CA SER A 29 -9.36 -5.83 2.42
C SER A 29 -9.60 -4.42 1.96
N ALA A 30 -9.85 -3.51 2.90
CA ALA A 30 -9.89 -2.10 2.60
C ALA A 30 -8.53 -1.81 1.98
N ALA A 31 -8.48 -1.78 0.64
CA ALA A 31 -7.32 -1.33 -0.10
C ALA A 31 -6.95 -0.03 0.57
N ALA A 32 -5.77 0.01 1.16
CA ALA A 32 -5.44 1.06 2.10
C ALA A 32 -5.70 2.38 1.41
N ASN A 33 -6.63 3.18 1.96
CA ASN A 33 -6.88 4.55 1.53
C ASN A 33 -5.65 5.44 1.83
N THR A 34 -4.47 4.82 1.88
CA THR A 34 -3.17 5.45 2.06
C THR A 34 -2.68 5.95 0.71
N THR A 35 -2.51 7.23 0.62
CA THR A 35 -1.94 7.90 -0.56
C THR A 35 -0.69 8.65 -0.16
N PRO A 36 0.23 8.93 -1.09
CA PRO A 36 1.42 9.75 -0.78
C PRO A 36 1.04 11.09 -0.16
N GLN A 37 -0.06 11.71 -0.58
CA GLN A 37 -0.53 13.00 -0.04
C GLN A 37 -1.06 12.90 1.39
N LYS A 38 -1.62 11.74 1.77
CA LYS A 38 -2.04 11.50 3.16
C LYS A 38 -0.85 11.30 4.09
N VAL A 39 0.25 10.74 3.58
CA VAL A 39 1.47 10.49 4.34
C VAL A 39 2.35 11.74 4.39
N CYS A 40 2.67 12.32 3.24
CA CYS A 40 3.57 13.46 3.11
C CYS A 40 2.92 14.81 3.39
N GLY A 41 1.59 14.90 3.25
CA GLY A 41 0.82 16.13 3.35
C GLY A 41 0.18 16.55 2.03
N SER A 42 -0.98 17.22 2.09
CA SER A 42 -1.79 17.57 0.90
C SER A 42 -1.11 18.53 -0.07
N ALA A 43 -0.15 19.32 0.39
CA ALA A 43 0.63 20.24 -0.44
C ALA A 43 1.72 19.55 -1.29
N TYR A 44 2.01 18.28 -1.00
CA TYR A 44 2.99 17.50 -1.75
C TYR A 44 2.34 16.85 -2.98
N LYS A 45 2.92 17.08 -4.15
CA LYS A 45 2.46 16.48 -5.42
C LYS A 45 3.38 15.32 -5.78
N THR A 46 2.81 14.20 -6.19
CA THR A 46 3.61 13.07 -6.69
C THR A 46 4.30 13.50 -7.98
N VAL A 47 5.62 13.41 -8.01
CA VAL A 47 6.48 13.74 -9.16
C VAL A 47 7.08 12.51 -9.79
N ASN A 48 7.22 11.41 -9.02
CA ASN A 48 7.67 10.13 -9.53
C ASN A 48 7.16 8.97 -8.65
N SER A 49 7.21 7.75 -9.20
CA SER A 49 6.92 6.52 -8.46
C SER A 49 7.64 5.34 -9.08
N ALA A 50 7.93 4.32 -8.27
CA ALA A 50 8.55 3.09 -8.73
C ALA A 50 7.95 1.88 -8.00
N PRO A 51 7.68 0.76 -8.71
CA PRO A 51 7.15 -0.44 -8.07
C PRO A 51 8.24 -1.15 -7.24
N ILE A 52 7.84 -1.73 -6.12
CA ILE A 52 8.67 -2.63 -5.31
C ILE A 52 8.15 -4.06 -5.56
N GLY A 53 8.54 -4.63 -6.71
CA GLY A 53 7.97 -5.87 -7.20
C GLY A 53 6.45 -5.80 -7.27
N SER A 54 5.77 -6.83 -6.79
CA SER A 54 4.30 -6.88 -6.64
C SER A 54 3.82 -6.45 -5.25
N LEU A 55 4.74 -6.06 -4.34
CA LEU A 55 4.43 -5.85 -2.92
C LEU A 55 3.90 -4.45 -2.64
N GLY A 56 4.29 -3.45 -3.41
CA GLY A 56 3.90 -2.06 -3.20
C GLY A 56 4.58 -1.11 -4.17
N THR A 57 4.53 0.17 -3.81
CA THR A 57 5.10 1.27 -4.60
C THR A 57 5.77 2.27 -3.69
N VAL A 58 6.94 2.72 -4.05
CA VAL A 58 7.59 3.88 -3.44
C VAL A 58 7.26 5.12 -4.27
N TYR A 59 6.94 6.22 -3.61
CA TYR A 59 6.51 7.48 -4.22
C TYR A 59 7.46 8.60 -3.82
N LEU A 60 7.91 9.36 -4.81
CA LEU A 60 8.56 10.66 -4.62
C LEU A 60 7.52 11.76 -4.81
N THR A 61 7.40 12.64 -3.83
CA THR A 61 6.54 13.83 -3.89
C THR A 61 7.37 15.09 -3.71
N TYR A 62 6.83 16.23 -4.16
CA TYR A 62 7.48 17.52 -4.03
C TYR A 62 6.47 18.61 -3.63
N ASN A 63 6.90 19.48 -2.73
CA ASN A 63 6.16 20.66 -2.33
C ASN A 63 6.92 21.92 -2.80
N SER A 64 6.41 22.57 -3.84
CA SER A 64 7.02 23.77 -4.42
C SER A 64 7.01 24.99 -3.49
N SER A 65 6.10 25.02 -2.49
CA SER A 65 6.03 26.15 -1.55
C SER A 65 7.20 26.18 -0.57
N ASN A 66 7.75 25.02 -0.22
CA ASN A 66 8.86 24.92 0.74
C ASN A 66 10.14 24.27 0.16
N GLY A 67 10.10 23.81 -1.11
CA GLY A 67 11.25 23.21 -1.78
C GLY A 67 11.64 21.83 -1.28
N LYS A 68 10.76 21.14 -0.55
CA LYS A 68 11.06 19.82 -0.01
C LYS A 68 10.51 18.71 -0.88
N ASN A 69 11.28 17.64 -0.98
CA ASN A 69 10.83 16.33 -1.42
C ASN A 69 10.37 15.52 -0.21
N CYS A 70 9.43 14.61 -0.44
CA CYS A 70 9.03 13.62 0.53
C CYS A 70 8.90 12.27 -0.14
N VAL A 71 9.36 11.20 0.54
CA VAL A 71 9.25 9.82 0.08
C VAL A 71 8.42 9.00 1.05
N THR A 72 7.60 8.13 0.50
CA THR A 72 6.85 7.11 1.23
C THR A 72 6.77 5.83 0.42
N THR A 73 6.88 4.71 1.10
CA THR A 73 6.68 3.36 0.56
C THR A 73 5.33 2.83 1.03
N ILE A 74 4.44 2.49 0.09
CA ILE A 74 3.06 2.06 0.40
C ILE A 74 2.86 0.63 -0.11
N ARG A 75 2.33 -0.24 0.76
CA ARG A 75 2.01 -1.63 0.41
C ARG A 75 0.72 -1.71 -0.40
N ASN A 76 0.69 -2.62 -1.39
CA ASN A 76 -0.54 -2.97 -2.12
C ASN A 76 -1.57 -3.65 -1.22
N SER A 77 -1.09 -4.47 -0.26
CA SER A 77 -1.93 -5.22 0.68
C SER A 77 -1.43 -5.01 2.11
N PRO A 78 -2.04 -4.09 2.87
CA PRO A 78 -1.78 -3.95 4.30
C PRO A 78 -2.08 -5.24 5.06
N GLY A 79 -1.42 -5.44 6.20
CA GLY A 79 -1.61 -6.65 7.00
C GLY A 79 -0.57 -6.75 8.10
N THR A 80 -0.17 -7.96 8.48
CA THR A 80 0.88 -8.18 9.49
C THR A 80 2.09 -7.31 9.17
N ALA A 81 2.67 -6.70 10.21
CA ALA A 81 3.84 -5.84 10.08
C ALA A 81 5.00 -6.61 9.43
N VAL A 82 5.67 -5.96 8.49
CA VAL A 82 6.85 -6.46 7.80
C VAL A 82 7.90 -5.37 7.76
N GLU A 83 9.14 -5.77 7.58
CA GLU A 83 10.26 -4.86 7.36
C GLU A 83 9.99 -3.98 6.13
N MET A 84 10.06 -2.67 6.32
CA MET A 84 9.89 -1.69 5.27
C MET A 84 10.82 -0.50 5.48
N SER A 85 11.13 0.19 4.39
CA SER A 85 11.84 1.47 4.45
C SER A 85 11.34 2.44 3.39
N ALA A 86 11.60 3.73 3.65
CA ALA A 86 11.52 4.82 2.70
C ALA A 86 12.73 5.74 2.95
N TRP A 87 13.34 6.27 1.90
CA TRP A 87 14.51 7.13 2.04
C TRP A 87 14.63 8.11 0.88
N VAL A 88 15.26 9.26 1.13
CA VAL A 88 15.54 10.30 0.15
C VAL A 88 16.81 11.06 0.52
N TYR A 89 17.71 11.25 -0.45
CA TYR A 89 18.94 11.98 -0.31
C TYR A 89 19.15 12.95 -1.47
N VAL A 90 19.75 14.10 -1.19
CA VAL A 90 20.22 15.02 -2.23
C VAL A 90 21.47 14.44 -2.86
N SER A 91 21.45 14.23 -4.19
CA SER A 91 22.45 13.44 -4.90
C SER A 91 23.88 13.99 -4.81
N ASP A 92 24.02 15.31 -4.78
CA ASP A 92 25.32 15.99 -4.77
C ASP A 92 25.87 16.28 -3.36
N THR A 93 25.03 16.32 -2.34
CA THR A 93 25.44 16.63 -0.96
C THR A 93 25.37 15.45 -0.03
N GLY A 94 24.60 14.41 -0.37
CA GLY A 94 24.33 13.28 0.50
C GLY A 94 23.43 13.60 1.72
N LEU A 95 22.93 14.82 1.83
CA LEU A 95 21.97 15.18 2.87
C LEU A 95 20.64 14.50 2.60
N GLY A 96 20.03 13.92 3.61
CA GLY A 96 18.81 13.18 3.42
C GLY A 96 18.16 12.71 4.70
N ASP A 97 17.19 11.85 4.54
CA ASP A 97 16.39 11.29 5.62
C ASP A 97 15.94 9.87 5.23
N ASP A 98 15.82 8.98 6.22
CA ASP A 98 15.36 7.62 6.03
C ASP A 98 14.48 7.17 7.19
N ASP A 99 13.57 6.27 6.88
CA ASP A 99 12.70 5.59 7.83
C ASP A 99 12.77 4.08 7.56
N TYR A 100 13.10 3.32 8.60
CA TYR A 100 13.23 1.87 8.55
C TYR A 100 12.57 1.24 9.78
N GLY A 101 11.73 0.23 9.56
CA GLY A 101 11.06 -0.43 10.67
C GLY A 101 10.10 -1.54 10.25
N GLN A 102 9.25 -1.94 11.18
CA GLN A 102 8.18 -2.92 10.97
C GLN A 102 6.85 -2.20 10.80
N TYR A 103 6.28 -2.26 9.59
CA TYR A 103 5.07 -1.52 9.24
C TYR A 103 3.98 -2.41 8.65
N THR A 104 2.74 -2.07 8.95
CA THR A 104 1.55 -2.79 8.45
C THR A 104 1.11 -2.31 7.08
N SER A 105 1.31 -1.02 6.77
CA SER A 105 0.74 -0.36 5.60
C SER A 105 1.73 0.46 4.79
N TYR A 106 2.55 1.29 5.43
CA TYR A 106 3.52 2.17 4.77
C TYR A 106 4.70 2.49 5.69
N ALA A 107 5.84 2.85 5.07
CA ALA A 107 7.01 3.47 5.69
C ALA A 107 7.15 4.92 5.21
N GLY A 108 7.80 5.75 5.99
CA GLY A 108 7.88 7.19 5.82
C GLY A 108 6.79 7.92 6.62
N PRO A 109 6.67 9.25 6.48
CA PRO A 109 7.33 10.09 5.48
C PRO A 109 8.78 10.42 5.83
N THR A 110 9.64 10.50 4.82
CA THR A 110 10.99 11.06 4.91
C THR A 110 11.10 12.32 4.07
N TYR A 111 11.85 13.32 4.54
CA TYR A 111 11.88 14.63 3.91
C TYR A 111 13.29 15.14 3.67
N VAL A 112 13.52 15.81 2.53
CA VAL A 112 14.75 16.54 2.27
C VAL A 112 14.45 17.86 1.53
N TYR A 113 15.18 18.93 1.84
CA TYR A 113 15.18 20.13 1.01
C TYR A 113 15.99 19.85 -0.25
N GLY A 114 15.33 19.80 -1.41
CA GLY A 114 15.93 19.42 -2.68
C GLY A 114 15.67 20.41 -3.81
N LYS A 115 15.25 21.65 -3.48
CA LYS A 115 15.00 22.68 -4.52
C LYS A 115 16.29 23.00 -5.27
N GLY A 116 16.28 22.76 -6.60
CA GLY A 116 17.44 22.99 -7.46
C GLY A 116 18.49 21.88 -7.47
N HIS A 117 18.26 20.79 -6.77
CA HIS A 117 19.11 19.61 -6.71
C HIS A 117 18.41 18.38 -7.26
N CYS A 118 19.19 17.40 -7.73
CA CYS A 118 18.67 16.05 -7.95
C CYS A 118 18.52 15.34 -6.61
N VAL A 119 17.59 14.41 -6.53
CA VAL A 119 17.44 13.53 -5.37
C VAL A 119 17.52 12.06 -5.79
N ASP A 120 18.15 11.26 -4.95
CA ASP A 120 18.16 9.81 -4.97
C ASP A 120 17.15 9.33 -3.92
N TRP A 121 16.34 8.37 -4.27
CA TRP A 121 15.27 7.94 -3.39
C TRP A 121 14.92 6.47 -3.62
N GLY A 122 14.25 5.88 -2.66
CA GLY A 122 13.83 4.50 -2.76
C GLY A 122 13.05 4.02 -1.57
N GLY A 123 12.78 2.72 -1.58
CA GLY A 123 12.07 2.04 -0.52
C GLY A 123 12.22 0.54 -0.61
N GLN A 124 11.85 -0.12 0.48
CA GLN A 124 11.91 -1.57 0.63
C GLN A 124 10.61 -2.09 1.23
N ILE A 125 10.21 -3.29 0.81
CA ILE A 125 9.18 -4.10 1.46
C ILE A 125 9.72 -5.53 1.54
N LYS A 126 9.93 -6.05 2.76
CA LYS A 126 10.62 -7.32 3.01
C LYS A 126 12.03 -7.30 2.40
N ASN A 127 12.33 -8.27 1.53
CA ASN A 127 13.61 -8.41 0.83
C ASN A 127 13.64 -7.78 -0.57
N VAL A 128 12.58 -7.09 -0.98
CA VAL A 128 12.50 -6.42 -2.29
C VAL A 128 12.66 -4.92 -2.09
N TYR A 129 13.61 -4.32 -2.82
CA TYR A 129 13.82 -2.88 -2.77
C TYR A 129 13.88 -2.27 -4.17
N THR A 130 13.63 -0.99 -4.26
CA THR A 130 13.75 -0.20 -5.48
C THR A 130 14.44 1.10 -5.16
N GLN A 131 15.39 1.47 -6.00
CA GLN A 131 16.13 2.72 -5.94
C GLN A 131 16.01 3.46 -7.27
N VAL A 132 15.88 4.78 -7.19
CA VAL A 132 15.89 5.69 -8.35
C VAL A 132 16.86 6.81 -8.04
N SER A 133 17.80 7.05 -8.95
CA SER A 133 18.81 8.09 -8.79
C SER A 133 18.59 9.26 -9.76
N GLY A 134 18.94 10.44 -9.33
CA GLY A 134 18.95 11.65 -10.14
C GLY A 134 17.55 12.12 -10.54
N SER A 135 16.58 12.07 -9.64
CA SER A 135 15.21 12.52 -9.88
C SER A 135 14.99 13.97 -9.49
N ASN A 136 13.94 14.57 -10.07
CA ASN A 136 13.49 15.95 -9.76
C ASN A 136 14.58 17.01 -9.88
N CYS A 137 15.50 16.80 -10.81
CA CYS A 137 16.68 17.66 -11.08
C CYS A 137 16.37 18.91 -11.87
N GLY A 138 15.11 19.24 -12.13
CA GLY A 138 14.74 20.27 -13.09
C GLY A 138 15.05 19.85 -14.54
N ALA A 139 16.08 20.41 -15.17
CA ALA A 139 16.43 20.14 -16.57
C ALA A 139 17.23 18.86 -16.81
N PHE A 140 17.68 18.14 -15.78
CA PHE A 140 18.51 16.92 -15.91
C PHE A 140 17.65 15.66 -16.06
N LYS A 141 18.10 14.72 -16.89
CA LYS A 141 17.39 13.46 -17.15
C LYS A 141 17.64 12.45 -16.02
N GLU A 142 16.56 11.85 -15.57
CA GLU A 142 16.50 10.78 -14.57
C GLU A 142 17.13 9.47 -15.07
N GLN A 143 17.91 8.80 -14.21
CA GLN A 143 18.35 7.43 -14.43
C GLN A 143 17.68 6.48 -13.43
N ARG A 144 16.99 5.47 -13.95
CA ARG A 144 16.33 4.44 -13.13
C ARG A 144 17.17 3.17 -13.10
N VAL A 145 17.50 2.71 -11.91
CA VAL A 145 18.14 1.41 -11.70
C VAL A 145 17.28 0.59 -10.75
N THR A 146 16.82 -0.57 -11.21
CA THR A 146 16.03 -1.51 -10.41
C THR A 146 16.88 -2.73 -10.11
N PHE A 147 17.03 -3.07 -8.84
CA PHE A 147 17.72 -4.27 -8.39
C PHE A 147 16.75 -5.21 -7.68
N THR A 148 16.81 -6.48 -8.01
CA THR A 148 16.14 -7.57 -7.29
C THR A 148 17.20 -8.47 -6.68
N ARG A 149 17.15 -8.71 -5.39
CA ARG A 149 17.98 -9.69 -4.68
C ARG A 149 17.19 -10.97 -4.44
#